data_0fe553a4ba6b3897ef3568fd7d2e28ac
#
_entry.id   0fe553a4ba6b3897ef3568fd7d2e28ac
#
_cell.length_a   1.000
_cell.length_b   1.000
_cell.length_c   1.000
_cell.angle_alpha   90.00
_cell.angle_beta   90.00
_cell.angle_gamma   90.00
#
_symmetry.space_group_name_H-M   'P 1'
#
loop_
_entity.id
_entity.type
_entity.pdbx_description
1 polymer ?
#
loop_
_entity_poly.entity_id
_entity_poly.type
_entity_poly.pdbx_seq_one_letter_code
_entity_poly.pdbx_strand_id
1 'polypeptide(L)'
;MSCNRHLLGLGQRAKASLTNSDIVGYQFGTVGVSDGISMGTWGMSYSLQSRDLIADQVETAAGGHWLDGMVVIPGCDKNMPGVLMARTRLSKYSLLSSILTPFFSW
;
A
#
# COMPACT_ATOMS: atom_id res chain seq x y z
N MET A 1 12.12 8.42 -1.21
CA MET A 1 10.90 9.17 -0.85
C MET A 1 10.82 9.26 0.65
N SER A 2 10.67 10.47 1.21
CA SER A 2 10.75 10.70 2.67
C SER A 2 9.67 9.95 3.45
N CYS A 3 8.41 10.08 3.06
CA CYS A 3 7.28 9.45 3.75
C CYS A 3 7.25 7.91 3.67
N ASN A 4 7.87 7.33 2.67
CA ASN A 4 7.85 5.87 2.45
C ASN A 4 9.18 5.18 2.82
N ARG A 5 10.13 5.93 3.34
CA ARG A 5 11.50 5.44 3.55
C ARG A 5 11.58 4.21 4.47
N HIS A 6 10.75 4.17 5.51
CA HIS A 6 10.76 3.11 6.51
C HIS A 6 9.78 1.96 6.23
N LEU A 7 8.93 2.08 5.20
CA LEU A 7 7.87 1.10 4.93
C LEU A 7 8.41 -0.26 4.56
N LEU A 8 9.56 -0.32 3.86
CA LEU A 8 10.20 -1.59 3.53
C LEU A 8 10.54 -2.38 4.81
N GLY A 9 11.15 -1.71 5.78
CA GLY A 9 11.50 -2.36 7.05
C GLY A 9 10.28 -2.82 7.85
N LEU A 10 9.19 -2.05 7.83
CA LEU A 10 7.92 -2.46 8.44
C LEU A 10 7.33 -3.68 7.74
N GLY A 11 7.32 -3.69 6.42
CA GLY A 11 6.86 -4.83 5.63
C GLY A 11 7.67 -6.10 5.90
N GLN A 12 8.98 -5.97 6.01
CA GLN A 12 9.86 -7.10 6.34
C GLN A 12 9.58 -7.67 7.73
N ARG A 13 9.34 -6.81 8.72
CA ARG A 13 8.96 -7.23 10.09
C ARG A 13 7.59 -7.93 10.10
N ALA A 14 6.62 -7.38 9.39
CA ALA A 14 5.30 -8.00 9.24
C ALA A 14 5.42 -9.38 8.59
N LYS A 15 6.18 -9.50 7.50
CA LYS A 15 6.46 -10.78 6.85
C LYS A 15 7.11 -11.79 7.80
N ALA A 16 8.10 -11.38 8.57
CA ALA A 16 8.76 -12.25 9.55
C ALA A 16 7.78 -12.76 10.61
N SER A 17 6.89 -11.90 11.11
CA SER A 17 5.84 -12.30 12.06
C SER A 17 4.88 -13.32 11.47
N LEU A 18 4.46 -13.14 10.22
CA LEU A 18 3.57 -14.09 9.53
C LEU A 18 4.23 -15.46 9.38
N THR A 19 5.50 -15.48 8.97
CA THR A 19 6.27 -16.73 8.84
C THR A 19 6.37 -17.48 10.17
N ASN A 20 6.53 -16.77 11.28
CA ASN A 20 6.56 -17.38 12.62
C ASN A 20 5.19 -17.95 13.06
N SER A 21 4.13 -17.62 12.35
CA SER A 21 2.76 -18.08 12.60
C SER A 21 2.27 -19.10 11.56
N ASP A 22 3.19 -19.74 10.85
CA ASP A 22 2.91 -20.69 9.76
C ASP A 22 2.08 -20.09 8.60
N ILE A 23 2.18 -18.79 8.40
CA ILE A 23 1.53 -18.08 7.30
C ILE A 23 2.57 -17.72 6.24
N VAL A 24 2.30 -18.06 5.00
CA VAL A 24 3.17 -17.69 3.88
C VAL A 24 2.95 -16.23 3.51
N GLY A 25 3.91 -15.37 3.86
CA GLY A 25 3.86 -13.94 3.58
C GLY A 25 4.58 -13.56 2.28
N TYR A 26 3.86 -12.94 1.36
CA TYR A 26 4.43 -12.28 0.19
C TYR A 26 4.50 -10.77 0.43
N GLN A 27 5.57 -10.15 -0.04
CA GLN A 27 5.73 -8.70 0.03
C GLN A 27 5.85 -8.15 -1.38
N PHE A 28 5.03 -7.17 -1.70
CA PHE A 28 5.12 -6.41 -2.94
C PHE A 28 4.95 -4.91 -2.65
N GLY A 29 5.33 -4.08 -3.60
CA GLY A 29 5.18 -2.64 -3.50
C GLY A 29 4.39 -2.08 -4.67
N THR A 30 3.78 -0.93 -4.45
CA THR A 30 3.13 -0.15 -5.50
C THR A 30 3.97 1.07 -5.85
N VAL A 31 3.64 1.74 -6.93
CA VAL A 31 4.17 3.08 -7.20
C VAL A 31 3.82 4.00 -6.03
N GLY A 32 4.70 4.92 -5.73
CA GLY A 32 4.44 5.92 -4.70
C GLY A 32 5.17 7.22 -5.04
N VAL A 33 4.42 8.21 -5.47
CA VAL A 33 4.95 9.56 -5.70
C VAL A 33 4.96 10.32 -4.38
N SER A 34 6.05 11.00 -4.06
CA SER A 34 6.13 11.83 -2.85
C SER A 34 5.55 13.21 -3.13
N ASP A 35 4.45 13.55 -2.47
CA ASP A 35 3.85 14.88 -2.56
C ASP A 35 4.83 15.96 -2.10
N GLY A 36 5.61 15.71 -1.06
CA GLY A 36 6.61 16.64 -0.57
C GLY A 36 7.72 16.98 -1.59
N ILE A 37 8.01 16.08 -2.51
CA ILE A 37 8.97 16.32 -3.60
C ILE A 37 8.27 16.96 -4.81
N SER A 38 7.03 16.57 -5.08
CA SER A 38 6.29 16.96 -6.29
C SER A 38 5.57 18.28 -6.17
N MET A 39 5.38 18.78 -4.95
CA MET A 39 4.61 19.99 -4.69
C MET A 39 5.20 21.21 -5.42
N GLY A 40 4.35 22.01 -6.06
CA GLY A 40 4.76 23.15 -6.86
C GLY A 40 5.38 22.80 -8.22
N THR A 41 5.37 21.53 -8.62
CA THR A 41 5.87 21.07 -9.91
C THR A 41 4.81 20.32 -10.72
N TRP A 42 5.06 20.05 -11.98
CA TRP A 42 4.24 19.17 -12.82
C TRP A 42 4.16 17.72 -12.28
N GLY A 43 5.13 17.32 -11.46
CA GLY A 43 5.13 16.03 -10.79
C GLY A 43 3.89 15.77 -9.93
N MET A 44 3.24 16.84 -9.43
CA MET A 44 2.02 16.71 -8.64
C MET A 44 0.83 16.15 -9.45
N SER A 45 0.78 16.38 -10.75
CA SER A 45 -0.24 15.76 -11.62
C SER A 45 -0.10 14.25 -11.64
N TYR A 46 1.12 13.73 -11.64
CA TYR A 46 1.37 12.28 -11.54
C TYR A 46 1.02 11.73 -10.15
N SER A 47 1.32 12.50 -9.10
CA SER A 47 0.95 12.10 -7.74
C SER A 47 -0.56 11.95 -7.60
N LEU A 48 -1.34 12.93 -8.02
CA LEU A 48 -2.80 12.90 -7.89
C LEU A 48 -3.42 11.71 -8.62
N GLN A 49 -2.97 11.41 -9.82
CA GLN A 49 -3.49 10.32 -10.66
C GLN A 49 -3.00 8.94 -10.20
N SER A 50 -1.92 8.88 -9.43
CA SER A 50 -1.37 7.61 -8.96
C SER A 50 -2.33 6.80 -8.07
N ARG A 51 -3.36 7.41 -7.51
CA ARG A 51 -4.36 6.74 -6.66
C ARG A 51 -5.04 5.58 -7.38
N ASP A 52 -5.51 5.80 -8.59
CA ASP A 52 -6.16 4.76 -9.39
C ASP A 52 -5.16 3.67 -9.77
N LEU A 53 -3.96 4.06 -10.18
CA LEU A 53 -2.90 3.12 -10.51
C LEU A 53 -2.52 2.24 -9.31
N ILE A 54 -2.41 2.82 -8.13
CA ILE A 54 -2.14 2.07 -6.90
C ILE A 54 -3.28 1.08 -6.62
N ALA A 55 -4.53 1.51 -6.76
CA ALA A 55 -5.68 0.64 -6.58
C ALA A 55 -5.65 -0.55 -7.56
N ASP A 56 -5.37 -0.29 -8.81
CA ASP A 56 -5.28 -1.32 -9.86
C ASP A 56 -4.13 -2.29 -9.61
N GLN A 57 -2.96 -1.79 -9.17
CA GLN A 57 -1.82 -2.63 -8.83
C GLN A 57 -2.12 -3.57 -7.67
N VAL A 58 -2.73 -3.05 -6.60
CA VAL A 58 -3.09 -3.84 -5.42
C VAL A 58 -4.15 -4.89 -5.78
N GLU A 59 -5.19 -4.49 -6.50
CA GLU A 59 -6.25 -5.39 -6.95
C GLU A 59 -5.70 -6.50 -7.86
N THR A 60 -4.84 -6.13 -8.81
CA THR A 60 -4.22 -7.09 -9.72
C THR A 60 -3.34 -8.09 -8.97
N ALA A 61 -2.52 -7.61 -8.04
CA ALA A 61 -1.65 -8.50 -7.26
C ALA A 61 -2.47 -9.44 -6.37
N ALA A 62 -3.44 -8.92 -5.63
CA ALA A 62 -4.25 -9.72 -4.72
C ALA A 62 -5.14 -10.72 -5.48
N GLY A 63 -5.83 -10.27 -6.51
CA GLY A 63 -6.71 -11.12 -7.31
C GLY A 63 -5.96 -12.14 -8.16
N GLY A 64 -4.86 -11.70 -8.80
CA GLY A 64 -4.05 -12.56 -9.66
C GLY A 64 -3.32 -13.68 -8.93
N HIS A 65 -2.96 -13.47 -7.67
CA HIS A 65 -2.31 -14.48 -6.84
C HIS A 65 -3.26 -15.21 -5.89
N TRP A 66 -4.56 -14.94 -5.93
CA TRP A 66 -5.55 -15.55 -5.05
C TRP A 66 -5.17 -15.47 -3.57
N LEU A 67 -4.77 -14.28 -3.12
CA LEU A 67 -4.34 -14.09 -1.74
C LEU A 67 -5.52 -14.20 -0.77
N ASP A 68 -5.34 -14.94 0.33
CA ASP A 68 -6.36 -15.12 1.37
C ASP A 68 -6.52 -13.87 2.26
N GLY A 69 -5.48 -13.07 2.37
CA GLY A 69 -5.47 -11.86 3.19
C GLY A 69 -4.41 -10.88 2.79
N MET A 70 -4.53 -9.64 3.24
CA MET A 70 -3.58 -8.59 2.91
C MET A 70 -3.40 -7.61 4.07
N VAL A 71 -2.14 -7.29 4.36
CA VAL A 71 -1.76 -6.19 5.25
C VAL A 71 -1.18 -5.09 4.39
N VAL A 72 -1.76 -3.90 4.47
CA VAL A 72 -1.32 -2.75 3.69
C VAL A 72 -0.73 -1.67 4.58
N ILE A 73 0.41 -1.12 4.16
CA ILE A 73 1.18 -0.12 4.92
C ILE A 73 1.42 1.09 4.02
N PRO A 74 0.42 1.95 3.80
CA PRO A 74 0.59 3.16 3.02
C PRO A 74 1.32 4.23 3.83
N GLY A 75 2.13 5.05 3.16
CA GLY A 75 2.96 6.05 3.83
C GLY A 75 2.87 7.47 3.28
N CYS A 76 2.15 7.70 2.20
CA CYS A 76 2.06 9.01 1.58
C CYS A 76 0.63 9.33 1.16
N ASP A 77 0.35 10.62 0.95
CA ASP A 77 -0.99 11.20 0.69
C ASP A 77 -1.82 10.45 -0.34
N LYS A 78 -1.22 9.97 -1.41
CA LYS A 78 -1.94 9.31 -2.49
C LYS A 78 -1.92 7.79 -2.38
N ASN A 79 -0.98 7.23 -1.62
CA ASN A 79 -0.98 5.80 -1.31
C ASN A 79 -2.19 5.42 -0.45
N MET A 80 -2.55 6.28 0.51
CA MET A 80 -3.67 6.05 1.43
C MET A 80 -4.99 5.81 0.69
N PRO A 81 -5.51 6.78 -0.08
CA PRO A 81 -6.76 6.59 -0.80
C PRO A 81 -6.66 5.50 -1.88
N GLY A 82 -5.53 5.37 -2.55
CA GLY A 82 -5.33 4.32 -3.54
C GLY A 82 -5.51 2.92 -2.96
N VAL A 83 -4.90 2.66 -1.81
CA VAL A 83 -5.04 1.39 -1.11
C VAL A 83 -6.46 1.19 -0.56
N LEU A 84 -7.12 2.24 -0.06
CA LEU A 84 -8.52 2.17 0.38
C LEU A 84 -9.46 1.81 -0.76
N MET A 85 -9.25 2.39 -1.94
CA MET A 85 -10.02 2.06 -3.15
C MET A 85 -9.84 0.58 -3.53
N ALA A 86 -8.62 0.08 -3.51
CA ALA A 86 -8.35 -1.34 -3.74
C ALA A 86 -9.08 -2.24 -2.74
N ARG A 87 -9.02 -1.88 -1.45
CA ARG A 87 -9.71 -2.62 -0.40
C ARG A 87 -11.21 -2.72 -0.64
N THR A 88 -11.86 -1.64 -1.05
CA THR A 88 -13.30 -1.66 -1.34
C THR A 88 -13.63 -2.53 -2.54
N ARG A 89 -12.79 -2.54 -3.56
CA ARG A 89 -12.95 -3.42 -4.74
C ARG A 89 -12.77 -4.90 -4.37
N LEU A 90 -11.82 -5.18 -3.48
CA LEU A 90 -11.49 -6.52 -3.02
C LEU A 90 -12.43 -7.06 -1.92
N SER A 91 -13.36 -6.27 -1.42
CA SER A 91 -14.27 -6.66 -0.31
C SER A 91 -15.12 -7.91 -0.62
N LYS A 92 -15.27 -8.27 -1.88
CA LYS A 92 -15.94 -9.50 -2.31
C LYS A 92 -15.16 -10.79 -2.03
N TYR A 93 -13.86 -10.67 -1.81
CA TYR A 93 -12.95 -11.79 -1.55
C TYR A 93 -12.66 -11.79 -0.06
N SER A 94 -13.41 -12.13 0.83
CA SER A 94 -13.18 -12.36 2.28
C SER A 94 -11.77 -11.99 2.83
N LEU A 95 -11.14 -10.94 2.27
CA LEU A 95 -9.79 -10.52 2.58
C LEU A 95 -9.76 -9.77 3.91
N LEU A 96 -9.12 -10.35 4.91
CA LEU A 96 -8.79 -9.65 6.13
C LEU A 96 -7.71 -8.61 5.84
N SER A 97 -8.10 -7.37 5.59
CA SER A 97 -7.14 -6.28 5.37
C SER A 97 -7.02 -5.43 6.64
N SER A 98 -5.84 -5.36 7.22
CA SER A 98 -5.51 -4.36 8.22
C SER A 98 -4.74 -3.22 7.57
N ILE A 99 -5.15 -1.98 7.83
CA ILE A 99 -4.42 -0.80 7.39
C ILE A 99 -3.64 -0.30 8.60
N LEU A 100 -2.33 -0.46 8.55
CA LEU A 100 -1.42 0.18 9.50
C LEU A 100 -1.06 1.55 8.91
N THR A 101 -1.70 2.59 9.42
CA THR A 101 -1.32 3.96 9.10
C THR A 101 -0.40 4.50 10.16
N PRO A 102 0.86 4.79 9.89
CA PRO A 102 1.59 5.67 10.77
C PRO A 102 1.03 7.09 10.58
N PHE A 103 0.17 7.51 11.48
CA PHE A 103 -0.20 8.92 11.58
C PHE A 103 1.03 9.70 12.01
N PHE A 104 1.65 10.40 11.09
CA PHE A 104 2.46 11.55 11.43
C PHE A 104 1.58 12.78 11.27
N SER A 105 1.02 13.25 12.40
CA SER A 105 0.55 14.63 12.47
C SER A 105 1.75 15.56 12.44
N TRP A 106 1.77 16.48 11.52
CA TRP A 106 2.61 17.66 11.57
C TRP A 106 1.95 18.69 12.46
#